data_e82365d0c3b7e79fbac395cae96e2b1e
#
_entry.id   e82365d0c3b7e79fbac395cae96e2b1e
#
_cell.length_a   1.000
_cell.length_b   1.000
_cell.length_c   1.000
_cell.angle_alpha   90.00
_cell.angle_beta   90.00
_cell.angle_gamma   90.00
#
_symmetry.space_group_name_H-M   'P 1'
#
loop_
_entity.id
_entity.type
_entity.pdbx_description
1 polymer ?
#
loop_
_entity_poly.entity_id
_entity_poly.type
_entity_poly.pdbx_seq_one_letter_code
_entity_poly.pdbx_strand_id
1 'polypeptide(L)'
;IEVTSHKDLTLQILFLFPVYGAVTLLIWKLSQHPFFLLSNSLSITMILGMVFLFFLNALRCWKINIPRLQHPTPEEDKYEFSQIAVLSLVYSLTFGSELAVVSMFPQFLETTFSLSVGIAGMLGASYAFMNLVARPGGGWVSDRFGRRRTLFIMIFGGMASHWLMGEIDSSWQLTSAITLAVIGSIFLKAGNGACFAVIP
;
A
#
# COMPACT_ATOMS: atom_id res chain seq x y z
N ILE A 1 -8.02 7.60 -15.17
CA ILE A 1 -9.37 7.53 -14.59
C ILE A 1 -10.14 8.71 -15.13
N GLU A 2 -11.35 8.49 -15.57
CA GLU A 2 -12.28 9.49 -16.05
C GLU A 2 -12.99 10.11 -14.85
N VAL A 3 -13.05 11.43 -14.78
CA VAL A 3 -13.66 12.15 -13.66
C VAL A 3 -14.96 12.84 -14.09
N THR A 4 -15.85 13.05 -13.14
CA THR A 4 -17.18 13.59 -13.36
C THR A 4 -17.31 15.07 -12.98
N SER A 5 -16.28 15.65 -12.37
CA SER A 5 -16.25 17.07 -12.00
C SER A 5 -14.85 17.71 -12.16
N HIS A 6 -14.82 19.03 -12.32
CA HIS A 6 -13.56 19.80 -12.34
C HIS A 6 -12.81 19.69 -11.01
N LYS A 7 -13.52 19.60 -9.90
CA LYS A 7 -12.96 19.39 -8.56
C LYS A 7 -12.21 18.05 -8.51
N ASP A 8 -12.81 16.99 -9.04
CA ASP A 8 -12.21 15.66 -9.05
C ASP A 8 -11.00 15.58 -9.98
N LEU A 9 -11.02 16.29 -11.12
CA LEU A 9 -9.85 16.41 -11.98
C LEU A 9 -8.68 17.06 -11.23
N THR A 10 -8.94 18.12 -10.51
CA THR A 10 -7.90 18.80 -9.71
C THR A 10 -7.36 17.87 -8.62
N LEU A 11 -8.23 17.18 -7.90
CA LEU A 11 -7.83 16.18 -6.89
C LEU A 11 -7.02 15.03 -7.49
N GLN A 12 -7.42 14.53 -8.65
CA GLN A 12 -6.68 13.48 -9.35
C GLN A 12 -5.26 13.92 -9.71
N ILE A 13 -5.08 15.14 -10.21
CA ILE A 13 -3.76 15.68 -10.54
C ILE A 13 -2.94 15.90 -9.25
N LEU A 14 -3.56 16.45 -8.20
CA LEU A 14 -2.90 16.61 -6.90
C LEU A 14 -2.46 15.28 -6.30
N PHE A 15 -3.24 14.21 -6.50
CA PHE A 15 -2.91 12.88 -5.99
C PHE A 15 -1.68 12.25 -6.67
N LEU A 16 -1.28 12.74 -7.84
CA LEU A 16 -0.01 12.32 -8.47
C LEU A 16 1.20 12.80 -7.66
N PHE A 17 1.12 13.93 -6.93
CA PHE A 17 2.25 14.48 -6.17
C PHE A 17 2.81 13.51 -5.13
N PRO A 18 2.02 12.95 -4.20
CA PRO A 18 2.55 11.99 -3.22
C PRO A 18 3.12 10.74 -3.87
N VAL A 19 2.54 10.27 -4.98
CA VAL A 19 3.02 9.08 -5.68
C VAL A 19 4.40 9.31 -6.30
N TYR A 20 4.54 10.34 -7.13
CA TYR A 20 5.82 10.66 -7.77
C TYR A 20 6.83 11.21 -6.77
N GLY A 21 6.36 11.95 -5.76
CA GLY A 21 7.17 12.47 -4.67
C GLY A 21 7.81 11.36 -3.83
N ALA A 22 7.06 10.33 -3.46
CA ALA A 22 7.58 9.20 -2.70
C ALA A 22 8.72 8.47 -3.46
N VAL A 23 8.54 8.20 -4.75
CA VAL A 23 9.57 7.57 -5.58
C VAL A 23 10.79 8.48 -5.73
N THR A 24 10.58 9.78 -5.92
CA THR A 24 11.67 10.76 -6.01
C THR A 24 12.47 10.84 -4.72
N LEU A 25 11.79 10.86 -3.57
CA LEU A 25 12.44 10.84 -2.25
C LEU A 25 13.21 9.53 -2.01
N LEU A 26 12.68 8.39 -2.47
CA LEU A 26 13.37 7.12 -2.39
C LEU A 26 14.67 7.14 -3.22
N ILE A 27 14.61 7.59 -4.48
CA ILE A 27 15.79 7.72 -5.35
C ILE A 27 16.83 8.63 -4.70
N TRP A 28 16.41 9.78 -4.18
CA TRP A 28 17.29 10.70 -3.48
C TRP A 28 17.91 10.05 -2.25
N LYS A 29 17.13 9.34 -1.43
CA LYS A 29 17.65 8.68 -0.22
C LYS A 29 18.65 7.58 -0.54
N LEU A 30 18.45 6.82 -1.62
CA LEU A 30 19.36 5.76 -2.07
C LEU A 30 20.70 6.31 -2.58
N SER A 31 20.78 7.59 -2.95
CA SER A 31 22.03 8.26 -3.34
C SER A 31 22.78 8.85 -2.15
N GLN A 32 22.15 8.95 -0.97
CA GLN A 32 22.74 9.56 0.23
C GLN A 32 23.35 8.53 1.17
N HIS A 33 24.15 9.02 2.13
CA HIS A 33 24.62 8.19 3.24
C HIS A 33 23.41 7.61 4.04
N PRO A 34 23.46 6.36 4.50
CA PRO A 34 24.56 5.39 4.42
C PRO A 34 24.56 4.50 3.17
N PHE A 35 23.57 4.62 2.28
CA PHE A 35 23.34 3.64 1.22
C PHE A 35 24.29 3.75 0.05
N PHE A 36 24.51 4.94 -0.51
CA PHE A 36 25.32 5.20 -1.71
C PHE A 36 25.13 4.19 -2.85
N LEU A 37 23.89 3.66 -3.00
CA LEU A 37 23.57 2.66 -4.02
C LEU A 37 23.47 3.26 -5.42
N LEU A 38 23.15 4.55 -5.51
CA LEU A 38 23.02 5.27 -6.76
C LEU A 38 24.07 6.38 -6.87
N SER A 39 24.73 6.48 -8.02
CA SER A 39 25.58 7.63 -8.30
C SER A 39 24.75 8.91 -8.43
N ASN A 40 25.35 10.06 -8.12
CA ASN A 40 24.66 11.36 -8.20
C ASN A 40 24.10 11.63 -9.61
N SER A 41 24.87 11.31 -10.65
CA SER A 41 24.42 11.50 -12.04
C SER A 41 23.20 10.65 -12.36
N LEU A 42 23.21 9.36 -11.96
CA LEU A 42 22.10 8.45 -12.17
C LEU A 42 20.87 8.91 -11.40
N SER A 43 21.02 9.33 -10.15
CA SER A 43 19.92 9.83 -9.33
C SER A 43 19.26 11.07 -9.93
N ILE A 44 20.07 12.03 -10.38
CA ILE A 44 19.55 13.24 -11.04
C ILE A 44 18.77 12.85 -12.31
N THR A 45 19.33 11.96 -13.13
CA THR A 45 18.65 11.50 -14.36
C THR A 45 17.32 10.83 -14.05
N MET A 46 17.28 9.97 -13.03
CA MET A 46 16.05 9.30 -12.60
C MET A 46 15.01 10.28 -12.04
N ILE A 47 15.45 11.26 -11.25
CA ILE A 47 14.56 12.31 -10.70
C ILE A 47 13.97 13.15 -11.83
N LEU A 48 14.79 13.57 -12.80
CA LEU A 48 14.29 14.30 -13.99
C LEU A 48 13.30 13.46 -14.79
N GLY A 49 13.56 12.16 -14.92
CA GLY A 49 12.62 11.20 -15.53
C GLY A 49 11.28 11.14 -14.78
N MET A 50 11.31 11.11 -13.44
CA MET A 50 10.08 11.12 -12.62
C MET A 50 9.30 12.42 -12.75
N VAL A 51 9.98 13.56 -12.78
CA VAL A 51 9.35 14.87 -13.02
C VAL A 51 8.71 14.90 -14.41
N PHE A 52 9.41 14.41 -15.43
CA PHE A 52 8.87 14.32 -16.79
C PHE A 52 7.63 13.42 -16.86
N LEU A 53 7.68 12.25 -16.24
CA LEU A 53 6.53 11.33 -16.16
C LEU A 53 5.35 11.94 -15.40
N PHE A 54 5.59 12.70 -14.33
CA PHE A 54 4.56 13.44 -13.62
C PHE A 54 3.82 14.41 -14.57
N PHE A 55 4.55 15.23 -15.29
CA PHE A 55 3.95 16.18 -16.25
C PHE A 55 3.22 15.47 -17.39
N LEU A 56 3.79 14.39 -17.92
CA LEU A 56 3.12 13.58 -18.94
C LEU A 56 1.78 13.01 -18.44
N ASN A 57 1.76 12.48 -17.21
CA ASN A 57 0.52 11.95 -16.64
C ASN A 57 -0.49 13.05 -16.31
N ALA A 58 -0.04 14.16 -15.77
CA ALA A 58 -0.91 15.32 -15.52
C ALA A 58 -1.56 15.86 -16.83
N LEU A 59 -0.75 15.99 -17.88
CA LEU A 59 -1.24 16.39 -19.21
C LEU A 59 -2.21 15.36 -19.80
N ARG A 60 -1.96 14.07 -19.64
CA ARG A 60 -2.88 13.01 -20.10
C ARG A 60 -4.20 13.06 -19.32
N CYS A 61 -4.15 13.18 -18.00
CA CYS A 61 -5.35 13.35 -17.17
C CYS A 61 -6.17 14.56 -17.64
N TRP A 62 -5.51 15.69 -17.85
CA TRP A 62 -6.14 16.89 -18.37
C TRP A 62 -6.78 16.68 -19.74
N LYS A 63 -6.00 16.15 -20.70
CA LYS A 63 -6.43 15.98 -22.09
C LYS A 63 -7.61 15.00 -22.26
N ILE A 64 -7.68 13.96 -21.42
CA ILE A 64 -8.77 12.98 -21.44
C ILE A 64 -10.04 13.56 -20.80
N ASN A 65 -9.91 14.27 -19.66
CA ASN A 65 -11.05 14.65 -18.87
C ASN A 65 -11.70 15.98 -19.29
N ILE A 66 -10.94 16.94 -19.82
CA ILE A 66 -11.51 18.23 -20.23
C ILE A 66 -12.63 18.11 -21.28
N PRO A 67 -12.46 17.36 -22.39
CA PRO A 67 -13.54 17.21 -23.38
C PRO A 67 -14.78 16.52 -22.78
N ARG A 68 -14.59 15.59 -21.86
CA ARG A 68 -15.69 14.87 -21.18
C ARG A 68 -16.49 15.76 -20.25
N LEU A 69 -15.81 16.61 -19.51
CA LEU A 69 -16.47 17.56 -18.60
C LEU A 69 -17.31 18.64 -19.31
N GLN A 70 -17.20 18.76 -20.64
CA GLN A 70 -18.05 19.63 -21.45
C GLN A 70 -19.43 19.00 -21.75
N HIS A 71 -19.58 17.67 -21.54
CA HIS A 71 -20.84 16.97 -21.72
C HIS A 71 -21.45 16.59 -20.36
N PRO A 72 -22.78 16.70 -20.20
CA PRO A 72 -23.41 16.32 -18.94
C PRO A 72 -23.28 14.81 -18.72
N THR A 73 -22.68 14.45 -17.60
CA THR A 73 -22.58 13.03 -17.16
C THR A 73 -23.92 12.60 -16.55
N PRO A 74 -24.50 11.44 -16.95
CA PRO A 74 -25.68 10.89 -16.30
C PRO A 74 -25.48 10.78 -14.78
N GLU A 75 -26.54 10.97 -13.99
CA GLU A 75 -26.49 10.91 -12.52
C GLU A 75 -25.99 9.55 -12.02
N GLU A 76 -26.31 8.48 -12.72
CA GLU A 76 -25.93 7.10 -12.39
C GLU A 76 -24.43 6.85 -12.52
N ASP A 77 -23.74 7.62 -13.37
CA ASP A 77 -22.29 7.51 -13.62
C ASP A 77 -21.47 8.50 -12.79
N LYS A 78 -22.13 9.33 -11.97
CA LYS A 78 -21.42 10.29 -11.13
C LYS A 78 -20.81 9.61 -9.92
N TYR A 79 -19.54 9.87 -9.68
CA TYR A 79 -18.81 9.44 -8.48
C TYR A 79 -17.90 10.56 -7.95
N GLU A 80 -17.55 10.46 -6.67
CA GLU A 80 -16.60 11.38 -6.05
C GLU A 80 -15.19 10.79 -6.07
N PHE A 81 -14.26 11.44 -6.74
CA PHE A 81 -12.86 11.02 -6.79
C PHE A 81 -12.23 10.92 -5.39
N SER A 82 -12.68 11.74 -4.43
CA SER A 82 -12.24 11.69 -3.04
C SER A 82 -12.39 10.29 -2.42
N GLN A 83 -13.48 9.58 -2.73
CA GLN A 83 -13.71 8.21 -2.24
C GLN A 83 -12.71 7.22 -2.85
N ILE A 84 -12.44 7.34 -4.15
CA ILE A 84 -11.43 6.53 -4.84
C ILE A 84 -10.04 6.81 -4.29
N ALA A 85 -9.71 8.09 -4.06
CA ALA A 85 -8.42 8.49 -3.48
C ALA A 85 -8.20 7.90 -2.08
N VAL A 86 -9.22 7.96 -1.21
CA VAL A 86 -9.17 7.37 0.12
C VAL A 86 -8.99 5.85 0.05
N LEU A 87 -9.78 5.16 -0.79
CA LEU A 87 -9.63 3.71 -0.97
C LEU A 87 -8.27 3.33 -1.52
N SER A 88 -7.73 4.09 -2.47
CA SER A 88 -6.40 3.88 -3.02
C SER A 88 -5.30 4.07 -1.97
N LEU A 89 -5.44 5.07 -1.07
CA LEU A 89 -4.53 5.26 0.06
C LEU A 89 -4.61 4.10 1.04
N VAL A 90 -5.80 3.68 1.43
CA VAL A 90 -6.00 2.53 2.32
C VAL A 90 -5.38 1.26 1.72
N TYR A 91 -5.63 1.02 0.44
CA TYR A 91 -5.04 -0.12 -0.27
C TYR A 91 -3.51 -0.03 -0.34
N SER A 92 -2.97 1.16 -0.64
CA SER A 92 -1.52 1.38 -0.69
C SER A 92 -0.86 1.16 0.67
N LEU A 93 -1.51 1.58 1.77
CA LEU A 93 -1.03 1.35 3.13
C LEU A 93 -1.05 -0.14 3.49
N THR A 94 -2.17 -0.82 3.27
CA THR A 94 -2.32 -2.23 3.64
C THR A 94 -1.46 -3.14 2.77
N PHE A 95 -1.46 -2.95 1.46
CA PHE A 95 -0.65 -3.74 0.53
C PHE A 95 0.84 -3.38 0.61
N GLY A 96 1.19 -2.11 0.75
CA GLY A 96 2.56 -1.66 0.92
C GLY A 96 3.19 -2.19 2.21
N SER A 97 2.46 -2.17 3.32
CA SER A 97 2.91 -2.77 4.59
C SER A 97 3.09 -4.28 4.47
N GLU A 98 2.17 -4.96 3.76
CA GLU A 98 2.31 -6.40 3.48
C GLU A 98 3.61 -6.69 2.72
N LEU A 99 3.88 -5.96 1.63
CA LEU A 99 5.09 -6.15 0.84
C LEU A 99 6.37 -5.88 1.65
N ALA A 100 6.37 -4.83 2.47
CA ALA A 100 7.49 -4.49 3.33
C ALA A 100 7.80 -5.64 4.30
N VAL A 101 6.78 -6.16 4.99
CA VAL A 101 6.97 -7.28 5.92
C VAL A 101 7.41 -8.54 5.18
N VAL A 102 6.74 -8.93 4.09
CA VAL A 102 7.11 -10.14 3.32
C VAL A 102 8.57 -10.09 2.87
N SER A 103 9.07 -8.92 2.46
CA SER A 103 10.44 -8.79 1.98
C SER A 103 11.50 -8.79 3.10
N MET A 104 11.17 -8.26 4.27
CA MET A 104 12.13 -8.07 5.36
C MET A 104 12.03 -9.14 6.47
N PHE A 105 10.89 -9.77 6.61
CA PHE A 105 10.59 -10.66 7.74
C PHE A 105 11.50 -11.89 7.80
N PRO A 106 11.85 -12.58 6.69
CA PRO A 106 12.80 -13.69 6.74
C PRO A 106 14.17 -13.26 7.28
N GLN A 107 14.71 -12.13 6.80
CA GLN A 107 15.99 -11.60 7.26
C GLN A 107 15.93 -11.19 8.74
N PHE A 108 14.83 -10.58 9.17
CA PHE A 108 14.59 -10.23 10.56
C PHE A 108 14.62 -11.48 11.47
N LEU A 109 13.94 -12.57 11.07
CA LEU A 109 13.93 -13.82 11.80
C LEU A 109 15.32 -14.46 11.89
N GLU A 110 16.07 -14.44 10.79
CA GLU A 110 17.46 -14.92 10.74
C GLU A 110 18.35 -14.17 11.73
N THR A 111 18.29 -12.84 11.70
CA THR A 111 19.18 -12.00 12.54
C THR A 111 18.78 -11.96 14.00
N THR A 112 17.49 -11.90 14.32
CA THR A 112 16.99 -11.73 15.69
C THR A 112 16.99 -13.04 16.48
N PHE A 113 16.64 -14.15 15.80
CA PHE A 113 16.52 -15.47 16.46
C PHE A 113 17.63 -16.43 16.04
N SER A 114 18.66 -15.98 15.32
CA SER A 114 19.80 -16.79 14.85
C SER A 114 19.37 -18.04 14.10
N LEU A 115 18.32 -17.96 13.28
CA LEU A 115 17.79 -19.06 12.50
C LEU A 115 18.61 -19.27 11.22
N SER A 116 18.62 -20.50 10.71
CA SER A 116 19.14 -20.75 9.37
C SER A 116 18.27 -20.08 8.31
N VAL A 117 18.87 -19.64 7.20
CA VAL A 117 18.18 -19.00 6.06
C VAL A 117 16.95 -19.78 5.60
N GLY A 118 17.06 -21.11 5.53
CA GLY A 118 15.96 -21.98 5.12
C GLY A 118 14.77 -21.95 6.09
N ILE A 119 15.04 -22.04 7.40
CA ILE A 119 13.99 -22.01 8.43
C ILE A 119 13.37 -20.62 8.49
N ALA A 120 14.17 -19.57 8.47
CA ALA A 120 13.69 -18.18 8.45
C ALA A 120 12.80 -17.90 7.21
N GLY A 121 13.20 -18.42 6.04
CA GLY A 121 12.40 -18.33 4.82
C GLY A 121 11.06 -19.06 4.92
N MET A 122 11.05 -20.29 5.45
CA MET A 122 9.81 -21.06 5.65
C MET A 122 8.85 -20.37 6.63
N LEU A 123 9.36 -19.88 7.75
CA LEU A 123 8.56 -19.15 8.74
C LEU A 123 8.07 -17.82 8.18
N GLY A 124 8.91 -17.11 7.43
CA GLY A 124 8.51 -15.90 6.73
C GLY A 124 7.41 -16.13 5.68
N ALA A 125 7.46 -17.28 4.99
CA ALA A 125 6.42 -17.67 4.05
C ALA A 125 5.04 -17.87 4.70
N SER A 126 4.97 -18.21 6.00
CA SER A 126 3.70 -18.32 6.74
C SER A 126 2.92 -17.02 6.74
N TYR A 127 3.62 -15.89 6.83
CA TYR A 127 3.02 -14.56 6.71
C TYR A 127 2.37 -14.36 5.33
N ALA A 128 3.05 -14.75 4.25
CA ALA A 128 2.52 -14.64 2.89
C ALA A 128 1.36 -15.61 2.63
N PHE A 129 1.42 -16.82 3.19
CA PHE A 129 0.41 -17.86 3.00
C PHE A 129 -1.00 -17.44 3.44
N MET A 130 -1.12 -16.55 4.42
CA MET A 130 -2.40 -16.01 4.87
C MET A 130 -3.19 -15.28 3.76
N ASN A 131 -2.56 -14.91 2.64
CA ASN A 131 -3.26 -14.34 1.48
C ASN A 131 -4.37 -15.22 0.93
N LEU A 132 -4.19 -16.54 0.98
CA LEU A 132 -5.16 -17.49 0.44
C LEU A 132 -6.50 -17.46 1.18
N VAL A 133 -6.48 -17.15 2.47
CA VAL A 133 -7.68 -17.19 3.33
C VAL A 133 -8.13 -15.79 3.72
N ALA A 134 -7.20 -14.93 4.12
CA ALA A 134 -7.53 -13.64 4.70
C ALA A 134 -8.12 -12.65 3.68
N ARG A 135 -7.65 -12.65 2.43
CA ARG A 135 -8.22 -11.75 1.40
C ARG A 135 -9.67 -12.09 1.05
N PRO A 136 -10.01 -13.34 0.65
CA PRO A 136 -11.41 -13.70 0.43
C PRO A 136 -12.26 -13.53 1.67
N GLY A 137 -11.73 -13.92 2.84
CA GLY A 137 -12.41 -13.75 4.13
C GLY A 137 -12.72 -12.29 4.45
N GLY A 138 -11.79 -11.37 4.19
CA GLY A 138 -12.00 -9.94 4.38
C GLY A 138 -13.12 -9.37 3.50
N GLY A 139 -13.18 -9.76 2.24
CA GLY A 139 -14.29 -9.42 1.34
C GLY A 139 -15.64 -9.92 1.88
N TRP A 140 -15.72 -11.20 2.23
CA TRP A 140 -16.91 -11.80 2.79
C TRP A 140 -17.38 -11.12 4.10
N VAL A 141 -16.47 -10.85 5.02
CA VAL A 141 -16.76 -10.13 6.27
C VAL A 141 -17.25 -8.71 5.98
N SER A 142 -16.63 -8.04 5.00
CA SER A 142 -17.02 -6.69 4.56
C SER A 142 -18.43 -6.64 4.04
N ASP A 143 -18.85 -7.61 3.23
CA ASP A 143 -20.20 -7.69 2.69
C ASP A 143 -21.25 -7.99 3.76
N ARG A 144 -20.90 -8.83 4.77
CA ARG A 144 -21.83 -9.26 5.81
C ARG A 144 -21.99 -8.26 6.97
N PHE A 145 -20.90 -7.64 7.41
CA PHE A 145 -20.88 -6.79 8.62
C PHE A 145 -20.81 -5.29 8.31
N GLY A 146 -20.76 -4.94 7.04
CA GLY A 146 -20.71 -3.57 6.55
C GLY A 146 -19.27 -3.11 6.24
N ARG A 147 -19.12 -2.61 5.03
CA ARG A 147 -17.85 -2.26 4.39
C ARG A 147 -17.00 -1.28 5.22
N ARG A 148 -17.62 -0.20 5.68
CA ARG A 148 -16.90 0.84 6.43
C ARG A 148 -16.40 0.35 7.78
N ARG A 149 -17.23 -0.40 8.54
CA ARG A 149 -16.86 -0.93 9.85
C ARG A 149 -15.72 -1.95 9.73
N THR A 150 -15.82 -2.85 8.76
CA THR A 150 -14.79 -3.85 8.50
C THR A 150 -13.45 -3.20 8.17
N LEU A 151 -13.41 -2.21 7.28
CA LEU A 151 -12.19 -1.49 6.96
C LEU A 151 -11.55 -0.82 8.19
N PHE A 152 -12.35 -0.16 9.05
CA PHE A 152 -11.84 0.41 10.29
C PHE A 152 -11.20 -0.64 11.20
N ILE A 153 -11.87 -1.77 11.42
CA ILE A 153 -11.35 -2.84 12.28
C ILE A 153 -10.05 -3.41 11.70
N MET A 154 -9.99 -3.63 10.38
CA MET A 154 -8.80 -4.18 9.73
C MET A 154 -7.62 -3.21 9.77
N ILE A 155 -7.84 -1.91 9.55
CA ILE A 155 -6.79 -0.88 9.64
C ILE A 155 -6.26 -0.78 11.07
N PHE A 156 -7.14 -0.63 12.08
CA PHE A 156 -6.72 -0.51 13.47
C PHE A 156 -6.03 -1.77 13.99
N GLY A 157 -6.55 -2.95 13.66
CA GLY A 157 -5.93 -4.22 13.98
C GLY A 157 -4.55 -4.39 13.32
N GLY A 158 -4.44 -3.98 12.06
CA GLY A 158 -3.17 -3.93 11.34
C GLY A 158 -2.17 -2.98 11.99
N MET A 159 -2.57 -1.75 12.32
CA MET A 159 -1.73 -0.77 13.02
C MET A 159 -1.22 -1.31 14.36
N ALA A 160 -2.11 -1.82 15.20
CA ALA A 160 -1.77 -2.37 16.51
C ALA A 160 -0.79 -3.56 16.38
N SER A 161 -1.04 -4.46 15.43
CA SER A 161 -0.18 -5.61 15.18
C SER A 161 1.22 -5.19 14.71
N HIS A 162 1.32 -4.20 13.83
CA HIS A 162 2.61 -3.72 13.32
C HIS A 162 3.39 -2.96 14.39
N TRP A 163 2.69 -2.20 15.21
CA TRP A 163 3.31 -1.54 16.35
C TRP A 163 3.92 -2.56 17.31
N LEU A 164 3.16 -3.59 17.70
CA LEU A 164 3.65 -4.68 18.51
C LEU A 164 4.78 -5.49 17.85
N MET A 165 4.72 -5.69 16.53
CA MET A 165 5.81 -6.33 15.79
C MET A 165 7.11 -5.52 15.85
N GLY A 166 7.03 -4.20 15.98
CA GLY A 166 8.19 -3.33 16.16
C GLY A 166 8.89 -3.50 17.50
N GLU A 167 8.20 -4.08 18.52
CA GLU A 167 8.76 -4.36 19.85
C GLU A 167 9.41 -5.76 19.95
N ILE A 168 9.36 -6.55 18.86
CA ILE A 168 9.94 -7.90 18.88
C ILE A 168 11.47 -7.79 18.88
N ASP A 169 12.08 -8.40 19.88
CA ASP A 169 13.54 -8.53 20.05
C ASP A 169 13.94 -9.98 20.34
N SER A 170 15.24 -10.20 20.61
CA SER A 170 15.80 -11.51 20.92
C SER A 170 15.30 -12.13 22.25
N SER A 171 14.62 -11.37 23.11
CA SER A 171 14.04 -11.85 24.36
C SER A 171 12.69 -12.56 24.15
N TRP A 172 12.05 -12.33 23.00
CA TRP A 172 10.77 -12.93 22.66
C TRP A 172 10.92 -14.42 22.32
N GLN A 173 9.87 -15.18 22.66
CA GLN A 173 9.77 -16.53 22.14
C GLN A 173 9.43 -16.49 20.63
N LEU A 174 10.17 -17.28 19.84
CA LEU A 174 9.95 -17.37 18.40
C LEU A 174 8.49 -17.64 18.03
N THR A 175 7.82 -18.55 18.76
CA THR A 175 6.41 -18.88 18.53
C THR A 175 5.50 -17.67 18.70
N SER A 176 5.73 -16.83 19.72
CA SER A 176 4.95 -15.61 19.96
C SER A 176 5.16 -14.58 18.87
N ALA A 177 6.41 -14.41 18.42
CA ALA A 177 6.74 -13.52 17.32
C ALA A 177 6.05 -13.93 16.00
N ILE A 178 6.10 -15.20 15.65
CA ILE A 178 5.42 -15.74 14.45
C ILE A 178 3.91 -15.60 14.58
N THR A 179 3.33 -15.92 15.73
CA THR A 179 1.89 -15.81 15.95
C THR A 179 1.41 -14.37 15.79
N LEU A 180 2.13 -13.40 16.36
CA LEU A 180 1.83 -11.99 16.20
C LEU A 180 1.91 -11.55 14.74
N ALA A 181 2.94 -11.98 14.01
CA ALA A 181 3.10 -11.68 12.61
C ALA A 181 1.95 -12.26 11.76
N VAL A 182 1.53 -13.48 12.03
CA VAL A 182 0.39 -14.13 11.36
C VAL A 182 -0.91 -13.36 11.63
N ILE A 183 -1.16 -12.96 12.88
CA ILE A 183 -2.33 -12.14 13.23
C ILE A 183 -2.29 -10.80 12.48
N GLY A 184 -1.16 -10.09 12.48
CA GLY A 184 -0.99 -8.85 11.73
C GLY A 184 -1.24 -9.03 10.23
N SER A 185 -0.74 -10.13 9.68
CA SER A 185 -0.97 -10.56 8.30
C SER A 185 -2.45 -10.70 7.97
N ILE A 186 -3.24 -11.32 8.86
CA ILE A 186 -4.69 -11.49 8.66
C ILE A 186 -5.37 -10.14 8.55
N PHE A 187 -5.10 -9.20 9.46
CA PHE A 187 -5.71 -7.87 9.42
C PHE A 187 -5.39 -7.11 8.13
N LEU A 188 -4.14 -7.07 7.70
CA LEU A 188 -3.76 -6.35 6.48
C LEU A 188 -4.36 -6.97 5.22
N LYS A 189 -4.30 -8.30 5.11
CA LYS A 189 -4.79 -9.02 3.94
C LYS A 189 -6.32 -9.04 3.85
N ALA A 190 -6.99 -9.17 4.99
CA ALA A 190 -8.44 -8.99 5.06
C ALA A 190 -8.84 -7.55 4.72
N GLY A 191 -8.05 -6.55 5.15
CA GLY A 191 -8.22 -5.16 4.76
C GLY A 191 -8.11 -4.96 3.25
N ASN A 192 -7.13 -5.59 2.60
CA ASN A 192 -7.02 -5.58 1.14
C ASN A 192 -8.27 -6.18 0.47
N GLY A 193 -8.74 -7.33 0.95
CA GLY A 193 -9.97 -7.96 0.45
C GLY A 193 -11.20 -7.08 0.63
N ALA A 194 -11.33 -6.44 1.79
CA ALA A 194 -12.42 -5.51 2.08
C ALA A 194 -12.39 -4.26 1.19
N CYS A 195 -11.20 -3.75 0.82
CA CYS A 195 -11.08 -2.64 -0.13
C CYS A 195 -11.66 -2.99 -1.50
N PHE A 196 -11.39 -4.19 -2.01
CA PHE A 196 -11.95 -4.63 -3.30
C PHE A 196 -13.46 -4.81 -3.25
N ALA A 197 -14.04 -5.23 -2.12
CA ALA A 197 -15.48 -5.36 -1.95
C ALA A 197 -16.23 -4.00 -1.96
N VAL A 198 -15.52 -2.89 -1.79
CA VAL A 198 -16.13 -1.53 -1.81
C VAL A 198 -16.21 -0.97 -3.22
N ILE A 199 -15.39 -1.46 -4.14
CA ILE A 199 -15.40 -1.01 -5.55
C ILE A 199 -16.61 -1.67 -6.22
N PRO A 200 -17.52 -0.86 -6.82
CA PRO A 200 -18.70 -1.39 -7.51
C PRO A 200 -18.34 -2.17 -8.77
#